data_0a49f811c99a48c0c01e74358444168f
#
_entry.id   0a49f811c99a48c0c01e74358444168f
#
_cell.length_a   1.000
_cell.length_b   1.000
_cell.length_c   1.000
_cell.angle_alpha   90.00
_cell.angle_beta   90.00
_cell.angle_gamma   90.00
#
_symmetry.space_group_name_H-M   'P 1'
#
loop_
_entity.id
_entity.type
_entity.pdbx_description
1 polymer ?
#
loop_
_entity_poly.entity_id
_entity_poly.type
_entity_poly.pdbx_seq_one_letter_code
_entity_poly.pdbx_strand_id
1 'polypeptide(L)'
;MKKNALFTVSLLSVFISLSCYAHQDVILHSDSLSDAKVSINDDTGKTQIEVINTNQNGTAHIYYDRLDVGDFGLSLKNNAEAELIINEVVSKEFSTLRGELELQGKKATVVIANPNGIFCHDCSFSGIDDVKLITGSSTGKFSKTFTIAGIDSSVVFDMRNKLDKNEHMHIHRNYKDISSGIINIISNDIDLIKGDLNAEYIRFDMGLSEFNLGAKNDYNKYSHFLLRTEAGINSRYLIIKTKKGDIYNYGNINTLSLNHESYNLINIIYIEQFMMGRNNQK
;
A
#
# COMPACT_ATOMS: atom_id res chain seq x y z
N MET A 1 9.39 43.39 -71.38
CA MET A 1 8.53 43.31 -70.18
C MET A 1 8.71 41.94 -69.55
N LYS A 2 9.46 41.81 -68.47
CA LYS A 2 9.67 40.55 -67.69
C LYS A 2 8.71 40.59 -66.49
N LYS A 3 7.79 39.60 -66.41
CA LYS A 3 6.88 39.42 -65.27
C LYS A 3 7.60 38.57 -64.22
N ASN A 4 7.87 39.14 -63.09
CA ASN A 4 8.36 38.44 -61.90
C ASN A 4 7.14 37.77 -61.20
N ALA A 5 7.15 36.43 -61.13
CA ALA A 5 6.20 35.68 -60.32
C ALA A 5 6.76 35.59 -58.90
N LEU A 6 6.06 36.18 -57.93
CA LEU A 6 6.34 35.97 -56.51
C LEU A 6 5.75 34.59 -56.12
N PHE A 7 6.63 33.69 -55.69
CA PHE A 7 6.25 32.47 -55.00
C PHE A 7 6.09 32.78 -53.52
N THR A 8 4.86 32.84 -53.03
CA THR A 8 4.57 32.83 -51.61
C THR A 8 4.60 31.39 -51.10
N VAL A 9 5.65 31.09 -50.32
CA VAL A 9 5.73 29.79 -49.59
C VAL A 9 4.92 29.96 -48.30
N SER A 10 3.76 29.33 -48.29
CA SER A 10 2.95 29.20 -47.05
C SER A 10 3.62 28.17 -46.15
N LEU A 11 4.20 28.64 -45.06
CA LEU A 11 4.67 27.81 -43.96
C LEU A 11 3.44 27.24 -43.22
N LEU A 12 3.00 26.04 -43.59
CA LEU A 12 2.03 25.27 -42.84
C LEU A 12 2.77 24.71 -41.60
N SER A 13 2.67 25.42 -40.48
CA SER A 13 3.15 24.93 -39.18
C SER A 13 2.22 23.80 -38.74
N VAL A 14 2.66 22.57 -38.96
CA VAL A 14 2.04 21.37 -38.40
C VAL A 14 2.36 21.39 -36.90
N PHE A 15 1.43 21.87 -36.08
CA PHE A 15 1.43 21.63 -34.66
C PHE A 15 1.18 20.14 -34.43
N ILE A 16 2.26 19.36 -34.35
CA ILE A 16 2.21 18.02 -33.77
C ILE A 16 1.96 18.28 -32.27
N SER A 17 0.72 18.22 -31.84
CA SER A 17 0.39 18.05 -30.45
C SER A 17 0.93 16.67 -30.05
N LEU A 18 2.13 16.64 -29.47
CA LEU A 18 2.53 15.53 -28.63
C LEU A 18 1.52 15.50 -27.47
N SER A 19 0.45 14.71 -27.64
CA SER A 19 -0.31 14.23 -26.52
C SER A 19 0.69 13.37 -25.71
N CYS A 20 1.32 13.99 -24.73
CA CYS A 20 1.94 13.29 -23.63
C CYS A 20 0.80 12.48 -23.02
N TYR A 21 0.76 11.17 -23.30
CA TYR A 21 -0.09 10.25 -22.57
C TYR A 21 0.43 10.27 -21.14
N ALA A 22 -0.09 11.21 -20.33
CA ALA A 22 0.11 11.16 -18.89
C ALA A 22 -0.39 9.79 -18.47
N HIS A 23 0.51 8.98 -17.96
CA HIS A 23 0.19 7.67 -17.42
C HIS A 23 -0.84 7.87 -16.29
N GLN A 24 -2.07 7.45 -16.51
CA GLN A 24 -3.12 7.64 -15.53
C GLN A 24 -2.92 6.64 -14.40
N ASP A 25 -2.63 7.13 -13.19
CA ASP A 25 -2.36 6.30 -12.03
C ASP A 25 -3.58 5.49 -11.56
N VAL A 26 -4.79 5.99 -11.85
CA VAL A 26 -6.05 5.35 -11.44
C VAL A 26 -6.99 5.22 -12.63
N ILE A 27 -7.38 3.97 -12.94
CA ILE A 27 -8.37 3.64 -13.98
C ILE A 27 -9.44 2.76 -13.34
N LEU A 28 -10.67 3.28 -13.27
CA LEU A 28 -11.81 2.50 -12.79
C LEU A 28 -12.17 1.41 -13.79
N HIS A 29 -12.44 0.20 -13.29
CA HIS A 29 -13.09 -0.84 -14.08
C HIS A 29 -14.54 -0.46 -14.41
N SER A 30 -15.06 -0.92 -15.54
CA SER A 30 -16.40 -0.58 -16.02
C SER A 30 -17.52 -0.88 -15.01
N ASP A 31 -17.36 -1.92 -14.19
CA ASP A 31 -18.33 -2.34 -13.17
C ASP A 31 -18.37 -1.42 -11.94
N SER A 32 -17.47 -0.46 -11.84
CA SER A 32 -17.38 0.47 -10.70
C SER A 32 -17.60 1.93 -11.08
N LEU A 33 -18.02 2.23 -12.30
CA LEU A 33 -18.29 3.61 -12.73
C LEU A 33 -19.43 4.28 -11.96
N SER A 34 -20.34 3.49 -11.36
CA SER A 34 -21.39 3.98 -10.47
C SER A 34 -20.99 4.05 -9.00
N ASP A 35 -19.91 3.38 -8.61
CA ASP A 35 -19.50 3.23 -7.20
C ASP A 35 -18.50 4.28 -6.78
N ALA A 36 -17.72 4.81 -7.74
CA ALA A 36 -16.71 5.83 -7.49
C ALA A 36 -16.52 6.77 -8.68
N LYS A 37 -15.91 7.92 -8.41
CA LYS A 37 -15.49 8.90 -9.41
C LYS A 37 -14.03 9.25 -9.20
N VAL A 38 -13.27 9.28 -10.28
CA VAL A 38 -11.86 9.71 -10.29
C VAL A 38 -11.74 11.10 -10.88
N SER A 39 -10.95 11.94 -10.24
CA SER A 39 -10.59 13.29 -10.71
C SER A 39 -9.18 13.63 -10.26
N ILE A 40 -8.61 14.69 -10.82
CA ILE A 40 -7.35 15.27 -10.38
C ILE A 40 -7.68 16.63 -9.74
N ASN A 41 -7.06 16.91 -8.61
CA ASN A 41 -7.11 18.24 -8.01
C ASN A 41 -6.14 19.14 -8.75
N ASP A 42 -6.64 20.15 -9.45
CA ASP A 42 -5.83 21.02 -10.32
C ASP A 42 -4.79 21.85 -9.53
N ASP A 43 -5.07 22.17 -8.25
CA ASP A 43 -4.17 22.95 -7.41
C ASP A 43 -2.97 22.15 -6.89
N THR A 44 -3.19 20.86 -6.60
CA THR A 44 -2.19 20.01 -5.95
C THR A 44 -1.64 18.91 -6.84
N GLY A 45 -2.27 18.62 -7.98
CA GLY A 45 -1.96 17.47 -8.83
C GLY A 45 -2.33 16.11 -8.20
N LYS A 46 -2.94 16.10 -7.00
CA LYS A 46 -3.30 14.90 -6.26
C LYS A 46 -4.49 14.21 -6.92
N THR A 47 -4.37 12.91 -7.17
CA THR A 47 -5.52 12.11 -7.65
C THR A 47 -6.56 11.99 -6.54
N GLN A 48 -7.83 12.14 -6.89
CA GLN A 48 -8.96 12.02 -5.97
C GLN A 48 -9.89 10.91 -6.43
N ILE A 49 -10.23 10.01 -5.50
CA ILE A 49 -11.26 8.99 -5.68
C ILE A 49 -12.39 9.34 -4.73
N GLU A 50 -13.55 9.65 -5.26
CA GLU A 50 -14.78 9.87 -4.48
C GLU A 50 -15.58 8.57 -4.42
N VAL A 51 -15.80 8.06 -3.21
CA VAL A 51 -16.66 6.90 -2.94
C VAL A 51 -18.10 7.38 -2.96
N ILE A 52 -18.89 6.83 -3.89
CA ILE A 52 -20.28 7.28 -4.13
C ILE A 52 -21.28 6.34 -3.46
N ASN A 53 -21.04 5.01 -3.54
CA ASN A 53 -21.99 4.01 -3.09
C ASN A 53 -21.39 3.04 -2.09
N THR A 54 -22.26 2.59 -1.17
CA THR A 54 -21.99 1.48 -0.25
C THR A 54 -23.15 0.49 -0.29
N ASN A 55 -22.91 -0.74 0.12
CA ASN A 55 -24.00 -1.68 0.40
C ASN A 55 -24.63 -1.39 1.78
N GLN A 56 -25.69 -2.15 2.12
CA GLN A 56 -26.42 -2.00 3.39
C GLN A 56 -25.56 -2.25 4.65
N ASN A 57 -24.39 -2.90 4.50
CA ASN A 57 -23.45 -3.18 5.58
C ASN A 57 -22.31 -2.16 5.65
N GLY A 58 -22.44 -1.00 4.99
CA GLY A 58 -21.43 0.06 5.00
C GLY A 58 -20.14 -0.32 4.26
N THR A 59 -20.18 -1.26 3.31
CA THR A 59 -19.03 -1.65 2.51
C THR A 59 -19.09 -1.00 1.13
N ALA A 60 -18.10 -0.22 0.76
CA ALA A 60 -17.82 0.19 -0.61
C ALA A 60 -16.86 -0.83 -1.24
N HIS A 61 -17.10 -1.24 -2.46
CA HIS A 61 -16.22 -2.14 -3.21
C HIS A 61 -16.02 -1.61 -4.62
N ILE A 62 -14.81 -1.16 -4.90
CA ILE A 62 -14.45 -0.46 -6.12
C ILE A 62 -13.42 -1.31 -6.86
N TYR A 63 -13.75 -1.64 -8.11
CA TYR A 63 -12.86 -2.36 -9.01
C TYR A 63 -12.08 -1.41 -9.90
N TYR A 64 -10.82 -1.73 -10.12
CA TYR A 64 -9.90 -0.95 -10.93
C TYR A 64 -9.23 -1.81 -11.99
N ASP A 65 -9.05 -1.24 -13.18
CA ASP A 65 -8.11 -1.76 -14.16
C ASP A 65 -6.66 -1.35 -13.79
N ARG A 66 -6.53 -0.22 -13.06
CA ARG A 66 -5.28 0.26 -12.52
C ARG A 66 -5.50 1.06 -11.25
N LEU A 67 -4.72 0.77 -10.23
CA LEU A 67 -4.67 1.53 -8.98
C LEU A 67 -3.22 1.71 -8.54
N ASP A 68 -2.66 2.87 -8.87
CA ASP A 68 -1.38 3.35 -8.37
C ASP A 68 -1.59 4.59 -7.51
N VAL A 69 -0.67 4.85 -6.61
CA VAL A 69 -0.56 6.12 -5.89
C VAL A 69 0.71 6.80 -6.39
N GLY A 70 0.54 7.87 -7.16
CA GLY A 70 1.65 8.66 -7.71
C GLY A 70 2.36 9.49 -6.64
N ASP A 71 3.44 10.18 -7.04
CA ASP A 71 4.27 10.97 -6.11
C ASP A 71 3.52 12.15 -5.47
N PHE A 72 2.45 12.65 -6.11
CA PHE A 72 1.57 13.69 -5.55
C PHE A 72 0.58 13.13 -4.51
N GLY A 73 0.49 11.81 -4.39
CA GLY A 73 -0.44 11.12 -3.51
C GLY A 73 -1.84 10.93 -4.10
N LEU A 74 -2.71 10.32 -3.29
CA LEU A 74 -4.08 10.02 -3.62
C LEU A 74 -4.99 10.36 -2.43
N SER A 75 -6.09 11.08 -2.68
CA SER A 75 -7.13 11.30 -1.68
C SER A 75 -8.33 10.40 -1.95
N LEU A 76 -8.66 9.55 -1.00
CA LEU A 76 -9.87 8.73 -1.00
C LEU A 76 -10.95 9.48 -0.20
N LYS A 77 -11.97 10.02 -0.88
CA LYS A 77 -13.05 10.79 -0.26
C LYS A 77 -14.22 9.87 0.08
N ASN A 78 -14.40 9.61 1.37
CA ASN A 78 -15.45 8.73 1.88
C ASN A 78 -16.78 9.51 2.10
N ASN A 79 -17.35 10.04 1.02
CA ASN A 79 -18.62 10.77 1.07
C ASN A 79 -19.82 9.83 1.28
N ALA A 80 -19.68 8.55 0.92
CA ALA A 80 -20.69 7.52 1.14
C ALA A 80 -20.72 6.98 2.58
N GLU A 81 -19.87 7.51 3.47
CA GLU A 81 -19.76 7.10 4.88
C GLU A 81 -19.51 5.60 5.09
N ALA A 82 -18.76 4.98 4.17
CA ALA A 82 -18.38 3.57 4.27
C ALA A 82 -17.60 3.30 5.55
N GLU A 83 -17.77 2.10 6.12
CA GLU A 83 -16.96 1.56 7.24
C GLU A 83 -15.81 0.69 6.75
N LEU A 84 -15.99 0.10 5.57
CA LEU A 84 -15.01 -0.71 4.86
C LEU A 84 -14.96 -0.26 3.40
N ILE A 85 -13.79 0.11 2.91
CA ILE A 85 -13.56 0.46 1.51
C ILE A 85 -12.60 -0.56 0.92
N ILE A 86 -13.08 -1.37 0.00
CA ILE A 86 -12.29 -2.36 -0.74
C ILE A 86 -11.95 -1.77 -2.09
N ASN A 87 -10.66 -1.54 -2.32
CA ASN A 87 -10.10 -1.15 -3.61
C ASN A 87 -9.42 -2.37 -4.21
N GLU A 88 -9.99 -2.94 -5.26
CA GLU A 88 -9.52 -4.19 -5.87
C GLU A 88 -9.11 -3.98 -7.32
N VAL A 89 -7.88 -4.37 -7.66
CA VAL A 89 -7.40 -4.41 -9.05
C VAL A 89 -7.77 -5.74 -9.67
N VAL A 90 -8.51 -5.68 -10.78
CA VAL A 90 -9.01 -6.87 -11.50
C VAL A 90 -8.28 -7.13 -12.83
N SER A 91 -7.39 -6.24 -13.23
CA SER A 91 -6.51 -6.41 -14.38
C SER A 91 -5.31 -7.31 -14.06
N LYS A 92 -4.31 -7.33 -14.97
CA LYS A 92 -3.04 -8.02 -14.77
C LYS A 92 -1.90 -7.09 -14.32
N GLU A 93 -2.21 -5.83 -14.04
CA GLU A 93 -1.25 -4.84 -13.60
C GLU A 93 -1.01 -4.96 -12.09
N PHE A 94 0.24 -4.84 -11.63
CA PHE A 94 0.54 -4.69 -10.22
C PHE A 94 0.27 -3.25 -9.76
N SER A 95 0.11 -3.02 -8.47
CA SER A 95 -0.06 -1.69 -7.90
C SER A 95 1.25 -1.11 -7.40
N THR A 96 1.54 0.16 -7.75
CA THR A 96 2.67 0.91 -7.21
C THR A 96 2.18 2.05 -6.33
N LEU A 97 2.57 2.04 -5.06
CA LEU A 97 2.24 3.07 -4.09
C LEU A 97 3.49 3.91 -3.81
N ARG A 98 3.60 5.12 -4.38
CA ARG A 98 4.78 6.00 -4.26
C ARG A 98 4.57 7.23 -3.39
N GLY A 99 3.34 7.52 -3.04
CA GLY A 99 2.99 8.70 -2.28
C GLY A 99 2.04 8.39 -1.14
N GLU A 100 1.47 9.44 -0.58
CA GLU A 100 0.49 9.34 0.48
C GLU A 100 -0.88 8.91 -0.04
N LEU A 101 -1.46 7.87 0.56
CA LEU A 101 -2.90 7.57 0.46
C LEU A 101 -3.60 8.19 1.67
N GLU A 102 -4.40 9.21 1.44
CA GLU A 102 -5.14 9.94 2.46
C GLU A 102 -6.63 9.58 2.41
N LEU A 103 -7.22 9.21 3.55
CA LEU A 103 -8.67 9.08 3.67
C LEU A 103 -9.27 10.38 4.22
N GLN A 104 -10.20 10.95 3.47
CA GLN A 104 -10.96 12.14 3.85
C GLN A 104 -12.42 11.77 4.14
N GLY A 105 -13.01 12.42 5.15
CA GLY A 105 -14.39 12.15 5.60
C GLY A 105 -14.46 11.14 6.73
N LYS A 106 -15.48 10.27 6.71
CA LYS A 106 -15.66 9.25 7.77
C LYS A 106 -14.51 8.25 7.73
N LYS A 107 -13.94 7.95 8.91
CA LYS A 107 -12.90 6.93 9.06
C LYS A 107 -13.42 5.55 8.66
N ALA A 108 -12.55 4.77 8.02
CA ALA A 108 -12.87 3.44 7.52
C ALA A 108 -11.65 2.54 7.56
N THR A 109 -11.87 1.23 7.54
CA THR A 109 -10.86 0.26 7.11
C THR A 109 -10.69 0.36 5.61
N VAL A 110 -9.46 0.54 5.14
CA VAL A 110 -9.14 0.59 3.71
C VAL A 110 -8.37 -0.66 3.31
N VAL A 111 -8.90 -1.37 2.35
CA VAL A 111 -8.28 -2.54 1.71
C VAL A 111 -7.77 -2.14 0.34
N ILE A 112 -6.52 -2.48 0.03
CA ILE A 112 -5.97 -2.50 -1.31
C ILE A 112 -5.70 -3.96 -1.64
N ALA A 113 -6.43 -4.51 -2.59
CA ALA A 113 -6.32 -5.89 -3.03
C ALA A 113 -5.83 -5.96 -4.48
N ASN A 114 -4.73 -6.68 -4.72
CA ASN A 114 -4.21 -6.89 -6.05
C ASN A 114 -3.54 -8.27 -6.15
N PRO A 115 -4.11 -9.21 -6.92
CA PRO A 115 -3.54 -10.56 -7.05
C PRO A 115 -2.20 -10.59 -7.78
N ASN A 116 -1.80 -9.50 -8.46
CA ASN A 116 -0.54 -9.43 -9.20
C ASN A 116 0.61 -8.86 -8.38
N GLY A 117 0.32 -8.33 -7.18
CA GLY A 117 1.31 -7.77 -6.27
C GLY A 117 1.11 -6.28 -5.97
N ILE A 118 1.75 -5.84 -4.89
CA ILE A 118 1.72 -4.45 -4.42
C ILE A 118 3.15 -4.03 -4.10
N PHE A 119 3.60 -2.96 -4.74
CA PHE A 119 4.91 -2.37 -4.52
C PHE A 119 4.76 -1.03 -3.82
N CYS A 120 5.18 -0.96 -2.55
CA CYS A 120 5.21 0.24 -1.76
C CYS A 120 6.60 0.87 -1.83
N HIS A 121 6.70 1.99 -2.53
CA HIS A 121 7.92 2.78 -2.66
C HIS A 121 7.70 4.14 -1.98
N ASP A 122 8.22 4.31 -0.77
CA ASP A 122 7.97 5.47 0.09
C ASP A 122 6.47 5.76 0.33
N CYS A 123 5.64 4.73 0.32
CA CYS A 123 4.21 4.87 0.56
C CYS A 123 3.91 5.29 2.00
N SER A 124 2.86 6.08 2.17
CA SER A 124 2.34 6.44 3.49
C SER A 124 0.82 6.48 3.50
N PHE A 125 0.24 6.38 4.70
CA PHE A 125 -1.20 6.34 4.90
C PHE A 125 -1.60 7.37 5.94
N SER A 126 -2.58 8.22 5.64
CA SER A 126 -3.10 9.22 6.58
C SER A 126 -4.62 9.24 6.63
N GLY A 127 -5.18 9.60 7.79
CA GLY A 127 -6.62 9.56 8.01
C GLY A 127 -7.23 8.15 8.06
N ILE A 128 -6.42 7.09 7.93
CA ILE A 128 -6.82 5.68 7.92
C ILE A 128 -6.35 5.03 9.22
N ASP A 129 -7.27 4.42 9.95
CA ASP A 129 -6.93 3.73 11.20
C ASP A 129 -6.46 2.28 10.96
N ASP A 130 -6.93 1.63 9.89
CA ASP A 130 -6.62 0.23 9.56
C ASP A 130 -6.47 0.06 8.03
N VAL A 131 -5.24 -0.16 7.60
CA VAL A 131 -4.89 -0.44 6.19
C VAL A 131 -4.63 -1.93 6.02
N LYS A 132 -5.18 -2.52 4.97
CA LYS A 132 -4.90 -3.90 4.59
C LYS A 132 -4.38 -3.96 3.16
N LEU A 133 -3.16 -4.47 3.00
CA LEU A 133 -2.55 -4.76 1.70
C LEU A 133 -2.68 -6.26 1.44
N ILE A 134 -3.41 -6.66 0.41
CA ILE A 134 -3.76 -8.05 0.14
C ILE A 134 -3.29 -8.44 -1.27
N THR A 135 -2.40 -9.43 -1.39
CA THR A 135 -2.12 -10.05 -2.69
C THR A 135 -3.18 -11.12 -2.98
N GLY A 136 -4.32 -10.68 -3.46
CA GLY A 136 -5.45 -11.57 -3.69
C GLY A 136 -6.62 -10.87 -4.34
N SER A 137 -7.63 -11.66 -4.67
CA SER A 137 -8.90 -11.20 -5.24
C SER A 137 -10.06 -11.59 -4.34
N SER A 138 -11.04 -10.71 -4.22
CA SER A 138 -12.27 -11.03 -3.51
C SER A 138 -13.03 -12.18 -4.19
N THR A 139 -13.76 -12.97 -3.42
CA THR A 139 -14.59 -14.05 -3.96
C THR A 139 -15.89 -13.54 -4.59
N GLY A 140 -16.10 -12.23 -4.63
CA GLY A 140 -17.23 -11.56 -5.24
C GLY A 140 -17.44 -10.15 -4.72
N LYS A 141 -18.27 -9.35 -5.41
CA LYS A 141 -18.54 -7.97 -5.03
C LYS A 141 -19.07 -7.91 -3.59
N PHE A 142 -18.49 -7.01 -2.77
CA PHE A 142 -18.76 -6.83 -1.34
C PHE A 142 -18.37 -8.04 -0.45
N SER A 143 -17.69 -9.05 -1.01
CA SER A 143 -17.18 -10.16 -0.22
C SER A 143 -16.06 -9.69 0.73
N LYS A 144 -16.07 -10.24 1.95
CA LYS A 144 -15.00 -10.09 2.94
C LYS A 144 -13.98 -11.24 2.89
N THR A 145 -14.14 -12.14 1.92
CA THR A 145 -13.23 -13.28 1.68
C THR A 145 -12.44 -13.04 0.42
N PHE A 146 -11.14 -13.27 0.51
CA PHE A 146 -10.18 -13.10 -0.59
C PHE A 146 -9.47 -14.41 -0.85
N THR A 147 -9.38 -14.81 -2.11
CA THR A 147 -8.47 -15.86 -2.55
C THR A 147 -7.06 -15.25 -2.65
N ILE A 148 -6.10 -15.81 -1.91
CA ILE A 148 -4.75 -15.27 -1.83
C ILE A 148 -3.87 -15.86 -2.93
N ALA A 149 -3.12 -15.00 -3.62
CA ALA A 149 -2.18 -15.39 -4.66
C ALA A 149 -1.02 -16.25 -4.11
N GLY A 150 -0.33 -16.97 -4.99
CA GLY A 150 0.87 -17.72 -4.66
C GLY A 150 2.08 -16.82 -4.34
N ILE A 151 3.24 -17.47 -4.17
CA ILE A 151 4.52 -16.77 -3.91
C ILE A 151 5.06 -16.00 -5.11
N ASP A 152 4.43 -16.09 -6.27
CA ASP A 152 4.77 -15.30 -7.48
C ASP A 152 4.19 -13.87 -7.42
N SER A 153 3.42 -13.57 -6.38
CA SER A 153 2.77 -12.28 -6.18
C SER A 153 3.08 -11.77 -4.77
N SER A 154 3.87 -10.72 -4.69
CA SER A 154 4.43 -10.24 -3.42
C SER A 154 3.91 -8.87 -3.01
N VAL A 155 3.98 -8.58 -1.70
CA VAL A 155 4.01 -7.22 -1.19
C VAL A 155 5.47 -6.84 -0.94
N VAL A 156 5.93 -5.81 -1.64
CA VAL A 156 7.31 -5.33 -1.56
C VAL A 156 7.35 -3.95 -0.95
N PHE A 157 8.23 -3.73 0.03
CA PHE A 157 8.48 -2.42 0.63
C PHE A 157 9.90 -1.95 0.32
N ASP A 158 10.01 -0.82 -0.40
CA ASP A 158 11.25 -0.07 -0.65
C ASP A 158 11.06 1.35 -0.10
N MET A 159 11.27 1.49 1.20
CA MET A 159 11.07 2.75 1.93
C MET A 159 12.38 3.52 1.93
N ARG A 160 12.61 4.29 0.88
CA ARG A 160 13.77 5.18 0.81
C ARG A 160 13.45 6.40 1.63
N ASN A 161 14.01 6.48 2.83
CA ASN A 161 13.93 7.72 3.59
C ASN A 161 14.28 8.89 2.65
N LYS A 162 13.37 9.80 2.43
CA LYS A 162 13.66 11.12 1.90
C LYS A 162 14.51 11.83 2.96
N LEU A 163 15.78 11.45 3.06
CA LEU A 163 16.77 12.23 3.79
C LEU A 163 16.86 13.55 3.06
N ASP A 164 16.29 14.59 3.66
CA ASP A 164 16.57 15.95 3.30
C ASP A 164 18.09 16.10 3.30
N LYS A 165 18.68 16.47 2.16
CA LYS A 165 20.13 16.46 1.91
C LYS A 165 20.94 17.39 2.83
N ASN A 166 20.31 18.00 3.85
CA ASN A 166 20.90 19.01 4.71
C ASN A 166 20.81 18.75 6.22
N GLU A 167 20.27 17.63 6.67
CA GLU A 167 20.29 17.33 8.12
C GLU A 167 21.27 16.22 8.43
N HIS A 168 22.34 16.60 9.12
CA HIS A 168 23.25 15.69 9.79
C HIS A 168 22.45 14.80 10.73
N MET A 169 22.66 13.50 10.57
CA MET A 169 22.04 12.40 11.31
C MET A 169 22.09 12.62 12.83
N HIS A 170 21.03 13.20 13.40
CA HIS A 170 20.76 13.09 14.83
C HIS A 170 19.76 11.97 15.04
N ILE A 171 20.27 10.83 15.49
CA ILE A 171 19.48 9.68 15.94
C ILE A 171 18.77 10.07 17.25
N HIS A 172 17.70 10.82 17.17
CA HIS A 172 16.67 10.88 18.20
C HIS A 172 15.38 10.34 17.61
N ARG A 173 15.29 9.02 17.52
CA ARG A 173 14.03 8.34 17.23
C ARG A 173 13.11 8.53 18.44
N ASN A 174 12.37 9.61 18.46
CA ASN A 174 11.24 9.73 19.33
C ASN A 174 10.15 8.82 18.79
N TYR A 175 9.72 7.84 19.58
CA TYR A 175 8.53 6.99 19.32
C TYR A 175 7.23 7.77 19.03
N LYS A 176 7.28 9.10 19.02
CA LYS A 176 6.16 9.98 18.70
C LYS A 176 5.82 10.06 17.22
N ASP A 177 6.71 9.64 16.33
CA ASP A 177 6.53 9.74 14.87
C ASP A 177 6.11 8.43 14.22
N ILE A 178 5.75 7.40 15.00
CA ILE A 178 5.06 6.22 14.47
C ILE A 178 3.67 6.71 14.08
N SER A 179 3.37 6.68 12.78
CA SER A 179 2.02 6.95 12.30
C SER A 179 1.04 6.11 13.11
N SER A 180 0.13 6.77 13.81
CA SER A 180 -0.90 6.09 14.58
C SER A 180 -1.78 5.30 13.60
N GLY A 181 -1.69 3.97 13.63
CA GLY A 181 -2.50 3.17 12.72
C GLY A 181 -2.09 1.71 12.72
N ILE A 182 -2.95 0.92 12.10
CA ILE A 182 -2.80 -0.52 11.94
C ILE A 182 -2.48 -0.81 10.48
N ILE A 183 -1.39 -1.52 10.22
CA ILE A 183 -1.03 -2.03 8.90
C ILE A 183 -1.08 -3.55 8.95
N ASN A 184 -1.95 -4.14 8.15
CA ASN A 184 -2.05 -5.58 7.96
C ASN A 184 -1.63 -5.93 6.54
N ILE A 185 -0.65 -6.79 6.41
CA ILE A 185 -0.15 -7.30 5.14
C ILE A 185 -0.55 -8.77 5.03
N ILE A 186 -1.35 -9.08 4.01
CA ILE A 186 -1.87 -10.42 3.74
C ILE A 186 -1.31 -10.88 2.39
N SER A 187 -0.24 -11.66 2.44
CA SER A 187 0.47 -12.14 1.25
C SER A 187 1.25 -13.40 1.54
N ASN A 188 1.42 -14.25 0.55
CA ASN A 188 2.27 -15.44 0.69
C ASN A 188 3.76 -15.15 0.40
N ASP A 189 4.07 -13.97 -0.12
CA ASP A 189 5.44 -13.49 -0.29
C ASP A 189 5.55 -12.01 0.12
N ILE A 190 6.49 -11.70 1.01
CA ILE A 190 6.70 -10.35 1.57
C ILE A 190 8.19 -10.06 1.60
N ASP A 191 8.59 -8.96 0.97
CA ASP A 191 9.98 -8.51 0.91
C ASP A 191 10.12 -7.05 1.36
N LEU A 192 10.84 -6.82 2.44
CA LEU A 192 11.23 -5.50 2.91
C LEU A 192 12.67 -5.24 2.46
N ILE A 193 12.81 -4.45 1.40
CA ILE A 193 14.10 -4.23 0.72
C ILE A 193 14.94 -3.20 1.45
N LYS A 194 14.33 -2.04 1.80
CA LYS A 194 15.07 -0.89 2.34
C LYS A 194 14.18 0.04 3.14
N GLY A 195 14.78 0.72 4.14
CA GLY A 195 14.12 1.69 4.99
C GLY A 195 13.18 1.06 6.01
N ASP A 196 12.49 1.89 6.78
CA ASP A 196 11.72 1.45 7.93
C ASP A 196 10.22 1.44 7.66
N LEU A 197 9.57 0.29 7.88
CA LEU A 197 8.11 0.20 7.97
C LEU A 197 7.70 0.59 9.39
N ASN A 198 6.94 1.69 9.53
CA ASN A 198 6.56 2.28 10.81
C ASN A 198 5.04 2.29 10.99
N ALA A 199 4.54 1.68 12.07
CA ALA A 199 3.14 1.80 12.48
C ALA A 199 2.99 1.40 13.96
N GLU A 200 1.90 1.78 14.61
CA GLU A 200 1.62 1.34 15.98
C GLU A 200 1.44 -0.17 16.06
N TYR A 201 0.72 -0.73 15.09
CA TYR A 201 0.45 -2.16 14.98
C TYR A 201 0.77 -2.65 13.56
N ILE A 202 1.65 -3.64 13.45
CA ILE A 202 2.00 -4.27 12.17
C ILE A 202 1.69 -5.76 12.28
N ARG A 203 0.99 -6.28 11.26
CA ARG A 203 0.66 -7.69 11.17
C ARG A 203 0.92 -8.23 9.77
N PHE A 204 1.60 -9.35 9.73
CA PHE A 204 1.82 -10.15 8.52
C PHE A 204 1.07 -11.47 8.66
N ASP A 205 0.09 -11.68 7.78
CA ASP A 205 -0.64 -12.94 7.64
C ASP A 205 -0.20 -13.63 6.34
N MET A 206 0.53 -14.73 6.47
CA MET A 206 1.16 -15.44 5.36
C MET A 206 0.80 -16.93 5.39
N GLY A 207 0.94 -17.61 4.25
CA GLY A 207 0.65 -19.04 4.15
C GLY A 207 -0.85 -19.35 4.05
N LEU A 208 -1.60 -18.47 3.38
CA LEU A 208 -3.04 -18.55 3.23
C LEU A 208 -3.44 -18.95 1.80
N SER A 209 -4.47 -19.79 1.65
CA SER A 209 -5.21 -19.94 0.38
C SER A 209 -6.36 -18.96 0.27
N GLU A 210 -6.98 -18.68 1.43
CA GLU A 210 -8.07 -17.72 1.56
C GLU A 210 -7.87 -16.90 2.82
N PHE A 211 -8.28 -15.64 2.77
CA PHE A 211 -8.30 -14.73 3.90
C PHE A 211 -9.70 -14.14 4.07
N ASN A 212 -10.25 -14.24 5.27
CA ASN A 212 -11.54 -13.66 5.61
C ASN A 212 -11.37 -12.54 6.63
N LEU A 213 -11.89 -11.35 6.31
CA LEU A 213 -11.92 -10.21 7.21
C LEU A 213 -12.85 -10.49 8.39
N GLY A 214 -12.29 -10.59 9.60
CA GLY A 214 -13.06 -10.77 10.82
C GLY A 214 -13.38 -12.23 11.19
N ALA A 215 -12.80 -13.20 10.48
CA ALA A 215 -12.92 -14.63 10.81
C ALA A 215 -11.55 -15.27 11.10
N LYS A 216 -11.59 -16.51 11.63
CA LYS A 216 -10.38 -17.30 11.80
C LYS A 216 -9.92 -17.82 10.43
N ASN A 217 -8.64 -17.56 10.13
CA ASN A 217 -8.00 -17.96 8.88
C ASN A 217 -7.18 -19.24 9.06
N ASP A 218 -7.04 -20.06 8.01
CA ASP A 218 -6.25 -21.29 7.99
C ASP A 218 -4.95 -21.11 7.20
N TYR A 219 -3.83 -21.27 7.88
CA TYR A 219 -2.48 -21.08 7.35
C TYR A 219 -1.94 -22.42 6.81
N ASN A 220 -2.29 -22.78 5.60
CA ASN A 220 -2.01 -24.08 5.00
C ASN A 220 -1.08 -24.05 3.77
N LYS A 221 -0.72 -22.85 3.29
CA LYS A 221 0.16 -22.63 2.13
C LYS A 221 1.59 -22.32 2.56
N TYR A 222 2.51 -22.50 1.62
CA TYR A 222 3.89 -22.07 1.77
C TYR A 222 3.96 -20.54 1.62
N SER A 223 4.83 -19.92 2.41
CA SER A 223 5.06 -18.48 2.36
C SER A 223 6.53 -18.14 2.55
N HIS A 224 6.89 -16.94 2.12
CA HIS A 224 8.23 -16.41 2.21
C HIS A 224 8.18 -14.99 2.78
N PHE A 225 9.02 -14.73 3.78
CA PHE A 225 9.21 -13.40 4.37
C PHE A 225 10.69 -13.08 4.39
N LEU A 226 11.04 -11.93 3.82
CA LEU A 226 12.42 -11.46 3.78
C LEU A 226 12.50 -10.02 4.30
N LEU A 227 13.25 -9.83 5.39
CA LEU A 227 13.66 -8.51 5.87
C LEU A 227 15.15 -8.35 5.58
N ARG A 228 15.49 -7.44 4.65
CA ARG A 228 16.86 -7.22 4.19
C ARG A 228 17.66 -6.34 5.15
N THR A 229 18.98 -6.34 5.02
CA THR A 229 19.92 -5.64 5.91
C THR A 229 19.71 -4.12 5.99
N GLU A 230 19.21 -3.50 4.92
CA GLU A 230 18.92 -2.06 4.88
C GLU A 230 17.47 -1.73 5.26
N ALA A 231 16.68 -2.73 5.67
CA ALA A 231 15.29 -2.56 6.04
C ALA A 231 15.08 -2.69 7.55
N GLY A 232 14.01 -2.09 8.04
CA GLY A 232 13.61 -2.16 9.43
C GLY A 232 12.10 -2.19 9.64
N ILE A 233 11.69 -2.66 10.80
CA ILE A 233 10.32 -2.64 11.27
C ILE A 233 10.30 -1.95 12.64
N ASN A 234 9.54 -0.86 12.77
CA ASN A 234 9.32 -0.17 14.01
C ASN A 234 7.83 -0.18 14.35
N SER A 235 7.48 -0.80 15.47
CA SER A 235 6.08 -0.90 15.89
C SER A 235 5.95 -1.03 17.40
N ARG A 236 4.77 -0.74 17.95
CA ARG A 236 4.47 -1.13 19.32
C ARG A 236 4.14 -2.62 19.39
N TYR A 237 3.39 -3.11 18.41
CA TYR A 237 2.97 -4.50 18.32
C TYR A 237 3.29 -5.05 16.94
N LEU A 238 4.03 -6.15 16.91
CA LEU A 238 4.36 -6.87 15.69
C LEU A 238 3.84 -8.31 15.78
N ILE A 239 3.06 -8.71 14.80
CA ILE A 239 2.59 -10.09 14.64
C ILE A 239 3.03 -10.63 13.29
N ILE A 240 3.68 -11.79 13.28
CA ILE A 240 4.05 -12.51 12.08
C ILE A 240 3.44 -13.92 12.18
N LYS A 241 2.52 -14.24 11.26
CA LYS A 241 1.82 -15.52 11.23
C LYS A 241 2.07 -16.29 9.94
N THR A 242 2.64 -17.48 10.08
CA THR A 242 2.71 -18.49 9.03
C THR A 242 2.87 -19.87 9.68
N LYS A 243 2.37 -20.92 9.06
CA LYS A 243 2.60 -22.31 9.50
C LYS A 243 3.57 -23.05 8.60
N LYS A 244 3.72 -22.63 7.36
CA LYS A 244 4.63 -23.26 6.40
C LYS A 244 5.34 -22.18 5.63
N GLY A 245 6.66 -22.13 5.69
CA GLY A 245 7.43 -21.16 4.96
C GLY A 245 8.68 -20.74 5.69
N ASP A 246 9.43 -19.86 5.08
CA ASP A 246 10.70 -19.39 5.57
C ASP A 246 10.61 -17.91 5.97
N ILE A 247 11.16 -17.58 7.12
CA ILE A 247 11.33 -16.22 7.60
C ILE A 247 12.82 -15.93 7.66
N TYR A 248 13.27 -15.01 6.81
CA TYR A 248 14.65 -14.54 6.79
C TYR A 248 14.70 -13.11 7.32
N ASN A 249 15.34 -12.92 8.46
CA ASN A 249 15.56 -11.60 9.04
C ASN A 249 17.03 -11.24 9.02
N TYR A 250 17.40 -10.29 8.19
CA TYR A 250 18.74 -9.68 8.13
C TYR A 250 18.72 -8.21 8.54
N GLY A 251 17.54 -7.64 8.77
CA GLY A 251 17.34 -6.23 9.12
C GLY A 251 17.09 -6.02 10.61
N ASN A 252 16.57 -4.85 10.93
CA ASN A 252 16.30 -4.43 12.30
C ASN A 252 14.80 -4.56 12.62
N ILE A 253 14.48 -5.20 13.74
CA ILE A 253 13.13 -5.23 14.29
C ILE A 253 13.14 -4.53 15.65
N ASN A 254 12.39 -3.44 15.73
CA ASN A 254 12.23 -2.62 16.92
C ASN A 254 10.75 -2.63 17.32
N THR A 255 10.41 -3.40 18.36
CA THR A 255 9.03 -3.57 18.80
C THR A 255 8.96 -3.77 20.31
N LEU A 256 7.88 -3.29 20.93
CA LEU A 256 7.62 -3.54 22.36
C LEU A 256 7.03 -4.92 22.60
N SER A 257 6.34 -5.49 21.61
CA SER A 257 5.73 -6.81 21.71
C SER A 257 5.84 -7.53 20.35
N LEU A 258 6.52 -8.65 20.34
CA LEU A 258 6.61 -9.55 19.19
C LEU A 258 5.83 -10.82 19.47
N ASN A 259 4.88 -11.15 18.62
CA ASN A 259 4.22 -12.45 18.57
C ASN A 259 4.47 -13.09 17.21
N HIS A 260 5.12 -14.25 17.21
CA HIS A 260 5.35 -15.02 15.98
C HIS A 260 4.83 -16.44 16.14
N GLU A 261 4.13 -16.91 15.12
CA GLU A 261 3.70 -18.31 14.97
C GLU A 261 4.29 -18.84 13.65
N SER A 262 5.49 -19.41 13.71
CA SER A 262 6.13 -20.04 12.55
C SER A 262 6.84 -21.33 12.93
N TYR A 263 6.90 -22.31 12.00
CA TYR A 263 7.59 -23.58 12.22
C TYR A 263 9.09 -23.54 11.87
N ASN A 264 9.52 -22.63 11.00
CA ASN A 264 10.92 -22.48 10.58
C ASN A 264 11.35 -21.03 10.69
N LEU A 265 11.94 -20.68 11.82
CA LEU A 265 12.57 -19.39 12.02
C LEU A 265 14.07 -19.53 11.72
N ILE A 266 14.50 -19.17 10.51
CA ILE A 266 15.90 -19.21 10.11
C ILE A 266 16.50 -17.82 10.29
N ASN A 267 17.47 -17.72 11.23
CA ASN A 267 18.29 -16.55 11.53
C ASN A 267 17.53 -15.29 12.00
N ILE A 268 17.25 -15.22 13.30
CA ILE A 268 17.00 -13.93 13.95
C ILE A 268 18.39 -13.37 14.36
N ILE A 269 18.93 -12.48 13.56
CA ILE A 269 20.04 -11.65 13.96
C ILE A 269 19.44 -10.31 14.40
N TYR A 270 19.46 -10.06 15.71
CA TYR A 270 19.06 -8.84 16.42
C TYR A 270 17.56 -8.53 16.52
N ILE A 271 16.95 -9.02 17.59
CA ILE A 271 15.78 -8.39 18.19
C ILE A 271 16.29 -7.55 19.35
N GLU A 272 16.35 -6.23 19.21
CA GLU A 272 16.49 -5.34 20.35
C GLU A 272 15.12 -5.18 21.02
N GLN A 273 14.86 -5.96 22.07
CA GLN A 273 13.75 -5.68 22.97
C GLN A 273 14.16 -4.52 23.89
N PHE A 274 13.61 -3.34 23.64
CA PHE A 274 13.67 -2.25 24.60
C PHE A 274 12.78 -2.56 25.81
N MET A 275 13.36 -3.20 26.82
CA MET A 275 12.78 -3.28 28.14
C MET A 275 12.87 -1.89 28.78
N MET A 276 11.79 -1.13 28.78
CA MET A 276 11.68 0.05 29.64
C MET A 276 11.79 -0.41 31.08
N GLY A 277 12.92 -0.11 31.71
CA GLY A 277 13.13 -0.33 33.11
C GLY A 277 12.04 0.36 33.93
N ARG A 278 11.25 -0.41 34.65
CA ARG A 278 10.50 0.10 35.78
C ARG A 278 11.48 0.66 36.79
N ASN A 279 11.65 1.96 36.85
CA ASN A 279 12.23 2.61 37.99
C ASN A 279 11.27 2.42 39.17
N ASN A 280 11.52 1.37 39.97
CA ASN A 280 11.09 1.32 41.35
C ASN A 280 11.93 2.37 42.10
N GLN A 281 11.40 3.54 42.31
CA GLN A 281 11.86 4.38 43.38
C GLN A 281 10.95 4.12 44.62
N LYS A 282 11.64 3.69 45.67
CA LYS A 282 11.15 3.61 47.02
C LYS A 282 10.82 5.02 47.57
#